data_8620168c81955d20cdb170605db321d9
#
_entry.id   8620168c81955d20cdb170605db321d9
#
_cell.length_a   1.000
_cell.length_b   1.000
_cell.length_c   1.000
_cell.angle_alpha   90.00
_cell.angle_beta   90.00
_cell.angle_gamma   90.00
#
_symmetry.space_group_name_H-M   'P 1'
#
loop_
_entity.id
_entity.type
_entity.pdbx_description
1 polymer ?
#
loop_
_entity_poly.entity_id
_entity_poly.type
_entity_poly.pdbx_seq_one_letter_code
_entity_poly.pdbx_strand_id
1 'polypeptide(L)'
;MSIRLIGGDCRDVLATLPANSVHCVVTSPPYWNLRDYGTAQWAGGDAACDHQQPTGQRQDVGRAGVDGFNGSSLISDLKQRQYRDTCGKCGATRVDRQIGLEPTPDAYLAEMVRVFREVKRVLHPTGSVFCNMGDSYLDKQLLMMPARLALALQADGWWLRSDIIWHKPNPMPESVTDRPTSAHEHVFLLARSSRYYYDADAVREDAQLSTIERDNYRRTGYAKEAGGVGAVNYLNPNSGEFRSCSGRNCRNVWTIATAPYSEAHFATFPPALAERCIRAGTSERGCCAACGAPWGRETDVSYTNAGNGNNNMKRKAGGDYEAAMSSRPYEVRKLKSVATLGWAPACACGAATVPCTVLDPFAGAGTTMLVADRLQRDAIGIELSPDYTRMAMDRCRDDAPLFASPPPAEDPEEPRIRDLFA
;
A
#
# COMPACT_ATOMS: atom_id res chain seq x y z
N MET A 1 -19.65 -3.41 9.68
CA MET A 1 -18.24 -3.66 9.30
C MET A 1 -17.55 -4.26 10.49
N SER A 2 -16.59 -5.13 10.23
CA SER A 2 -15.88 -5.87 11.28
C SER A 2 -14.39 -5.63 11.13
N ILE A 3 -13.74 -5.12 12.18
CA ILE A 3 -12.28 -5.08 12.28
C ILE A 3 -11.87 -6.19 13.23
N ARG A 4 -11.00 -7.07 12.75
CA ARG A 4 -10.43 -8.16 13.53
C ARG A 4 -8.91 -8.00 13.58
N LEU A 5 -8.38 -7.71 14.75
CA LEU A 5 -6.95 -7.71 14.98
C LEU A 5 -6.58 -8.96 15.78
N ILE A 6 -5.70 -9.79 15.24
CA ILE A 6 -5.34 -11.09 15.78
C ILE A 6 -3.86 -11.02 16.18
N GLY A 7 -3.61 -11.15 17.48
CA GLY A 7 -2.25 -11.26 18.00
C GLY A 7 -1.65 -12.63 17.68
N GLY A 8 -0.43 -12.65 17.14
CA GLY A 8 0.28 -13.90 16.86
C GLY A 8 1.17 -13.85 15.62
N ASP A 9 1.86 -14.95 15.38
CA ASP A 9 2.69 -15.12 14.21
C ASP A 9 1.83 -15.25 12.95
N CYS A 10 2.10 -14.43 11.95
CA CYS A 10 1.31 -14.43 10.70
C CYS A 10 1.28 -15.79 10.01
N ARG A 11 2.33 -16.63 10.15
CA ARG A 11 2.40 -17.99 9.59
C ARG A 11 1.36 -18.92 10.20
N ASP A 12 1.17 -18.81 11.52
CA ASP A 12 0.21 -19.63 12.25
C ASP A 12 -1.21 -19.12 12.05
N VAL A 13 -1.40 -17.80 12.19
CA VAL A 13 -2.73 -17.17 12.07
C VAL A 13 -3.30 -17.29 10.66
N LEU A 14 -2.49 -17.03 9.62
CA LEU A 14 -2.93 -17.19 8.23
C LEU A 14 -3.47 -18.60 7.97
N ALA A 15 -2.81 -19.65 8.50
CA ALA A 15 -3.23 -21.03 8.34
C ALA A 15 -4.67 -21.31 8.86
N THR A 16 -5.14 -20.52 9.83
CA THR A 16 -6.50 -20.66 10.41
C THR A 16 -7.56 -19.94 9.58
N LEU A 17 -7.18 -18.99 8.72
CA LEU A 17 -8.15 -18.24 7.92
C LEU A 17 -8.71 -19.09 6.78
N PRO A 18 -10.00 -18.95 6.44
CA PRO A 18 -10.60 -19.66 5.33
C PRO A 18 -9.93 -19.34 4.00
N ALA A 19 -9.80 -20.32 3.11
CA ALA A 19 -9.34 -20.10 1.75
C ALA A 19 -10.31 -19.18 0.99
N ASN A 20 -9.78 -18.30 0.12
CA ASN A 20 -10.54 -17.41 -0.75
C ASN A 20 -11.43 -16.39 -0.01
N SER A 21 -11.14 -16.07 1.26
CA SER A 21 -11.94 -15.18 2.11
C SER A 21 -11.52 -13.71 2.08
N VAL A 22 -10.36 -13.40 1.49
CA VAL A 22 -9.76 -12.06 1.46
C VAL A 22 -9.79 -11.50 0.04
N HIS A 23 -10.19 -10.25 -0.14
CA HIS A 23 -10.32 -9.61 -1.45
C HIS A 23 -9.11 -8.76 -1.82
N CYS A 24 -8.50 -8.10 -0.84
CA CYS A 24 -7.32 -7.27 -1.03
C CYS A 24 -6.37 -7.43 0.15
N VAL A 25 -5.08 -7.48 -0.14
CA VAL A 25 -4.03 -7.41 0.88
C VAL A 25 -3.26 -6.12 0.68
N VAL A 26 -3.12 -5.33 1.75
CA VAL A 26 -2.29 -4.12 1.76
C VAL A 26 -1.35 -4.23 2.94
N THR A 27 -0.06 -4.34 2.68
CA THR A 27 0.90 -4.69 3.72
C THR A 27 2.29 -4.12 3.46
N SER A 28 3.04 -3.96 4.55
CA SER A 28 4.48 -3.68 4.54
C SER A 28 5.16 -4.71 5.44
N PRO A 29 5.78 -5.76 4.90
CA PRO A 29 6.46 -6.75 5.70
C PRO A 29 7.64 -6.14 6.45
N PRO A 30 8.13 -6.76 7.54
CA PRO A 30 9.38 -6.37 8.17
C PRO A 30 10.53 -6.42 7.16
N TYR A 31 11.30 -5.32 7.05
CA TYR A 31 12.43 -5.27 6.12
C TYR A 31 13.64 -6.01 6.72
N TRP A 32 14.37 -6.73 5.89
CA TRP A 32 15.52 -7.52 6.33
C TRP A 32 16.59 -6.66 6.99
N ASN A 33 17.05 -7.11 8.17
CA ASN A 33 18.13 -6.52 8.99
C ASN A 33 17.94 -5.05 9.33
N LEU A 34 16.69 -4.56 9.33
CA LEU A 34 16.43 -3.15 9.62
C LEU A 34 16.07 -2.92 11.09
N ARG A 35 15.29 -3.82 11.72
CA ARG A 35 14.75 -3.61 13.06
C ARG A 35 14.52 -4.89 13.84
N ASP A 36 14.88 -4.85 15.13
CA ASP A 36 14.42 -5.80 16.13
C ASP A 36 13.23 -5.17 16.87
N TYR A 37 12.07 -5.79 16.82
CA TYR A 37 10.84 -5.32 17.47
C TYR A 37 10.70 -5.83 18.92
N GLY A 38 11.70 -6.57 19.42
CA GLY A 38 11.74 -7.06 20.80
C GLY A 38 10.70 -8.15 21.09
N THR A 39 10.28 -8.91 20.07
CA THR A 39 9.25 -9.95 20.18
C THR A 39 9.78 -11.30 20.66
N ALA A 40 11.07 -11.42 20.90
CA ALA A 40 11.70 -12.64 21.36
C ALA A 40 11.15 -13.09 22.72
N GLN A 41 10.97 -14.40 22.86
CA GLN A 41 10.55 -15.06 24.09
C GLN A 41 11.65 -16.00 24.60
N TRP A 42 11.62 -16.31 25.90
CA TRP A 42 12.55 -17.24 26.50
C TRP A 42 11.88 -18.60 26.67
N ALA A 43 12.53 -19.65 26.15
CA ALA A 43 12.07 -21.03 26.26
C ALA A 43 12.97 -21.82 27.22
N GLY A 44 12.35 -22.55 28.16
CA GLY A 44 13.08 -23.28 29.20
C GLY A 44 13.65 -22.39 30.29
N GLY A 45 14.52 -22.95 31.12
CA GLY A 45 15.15 -22.25 32.22
C GLY A 45 14.20 -21.93 33.38
N ASP A 46 14.51 -20.89 34.14
CA ASP A 46 13.73 -20.44 35.29
C ASP A 46 12.74 -19.34 34.86
N ALA A 47 11.44 -19.56 35.05
CA ALA A 47 10.39 -18.62 34.70
C ALA A 47 10.45 -17.28 35.50
N ALA A 48 11.13 -17.26 36.64
CA ALA A 48 11.34 -16.06 37.46
C ALA A 48 12.62 -15.27 37.08
N CYS A 49 13.38 -15.77 36.10
CA CYS A 49 14.62 -15.12 35.67
C CYS A 49 14.34 -13.88 34.83
N ASP A 50 15.04 -12.80 35.13
CA ASP A 50 14.96 -11.53 34.37
C ASP A 50 15.67 -11.57 33.02
N HIS A 51 16.44 -12.60 32.74
CA HIS A 51 17.24 -12.83 31.53
C HIS A 51 18.18 -11.68 31.16
N GLN A 52 18.52 -10.84 32.13
CA GLN A 52 19.41 -9.68 31.92
C GLN A 52 20.86 -10.02 32.26
N GLN A 53 21.80 -9.47 31.49
CA GLN A 53 23.20 -9.62 31.74
C GLN A 53 23.60 -8.84 33.02
N PRO A 54 24.50 -9.36 33.86
CA PRO A 54 25.02 -8.61 35.00
C PRO A 54 25.62 -7.29 34.53
N THR A 55 25.27 -6.20 35.19
CA THR A 55 25.91 -4.90 35.00
C THR A 55 27.37 -4.99 35.42
N GLY A 56 28.30 -5.00 34.46
CA GLY A 56 29.74 -5.02 34.79
C GLY A 56 30.63 -5.82 33.84
N GLN A 57 30.13 -6.70 33.03
CA GLN A 57 30.96 -7.39 32.03
C GLN A 57 31.01 -6.59 30.72
N ARG A 58 31.98 -5.70 30.58
CA ARG A 58 32.45 -5.22 29.29
C ARG A 58 33.05 -6.43 28.56
N GLN A 59 32.33 -7.06 27.69
CA GLN A 59 32.97 -7.78 26.61
C GLN A 59 33.50 -6.72 25.65
N ASP A 60 34.80 -6.58 25.58
CA ASP A 60 35.49 -5.87 24.51
C ASP A 60 35.18 -6.58 23.17
N VAL A 61 34.08 -6.21 22.57
CA VAL A 61 33.82 -6.54 21.17
C VAL A 61 34.74 -5.62 20.39
N GLY A 62 35.74 -6.20 19.77
CA GLY A 62 36.78 -5.50 19.04
C GLY A 62 36.18 -4.37 18.19
N ARG A 63 36.78 -3.23 18.34
CA ARG A 63 36.49 -1.97 17.66
C ARG A 63 36.74 -2.12 16.17
N ALA A 64 35.76 -2.69 15.45
CA ALA A 64 35.67 -2.46 14.01
C ALA A 64 34.97 -1.11 13.84
N GLY A 65 35.75 -0.12 13.42
CA GLY A 65 35.34 1.27 13.35
C GLY A 65 34.08 1.44 12.49
N VAL A 66 33.07 2.02 13.09
CA VAL A 66 31.99 2.73 12.40
C VAL A 66 32.08 4.18 12.84
N ASP A 67 32.93 4.92 12.16
CA ASP A 67 32.94 6.38 12.24
C ASP A 67 31.64 6.88 11.63
N GLY A 68 30.82 7.57 12.44
CA GLY A 68 29.70 8.34 11.91
C GLY A 68 28.39 8.29 12.66
N PHE A 69 28.36 8.05 13.97
CA PHE A 69 27.14 8.30 14.75
C PHE A 69 27.42 9.39 15.80
N ASN A 70 26.88 10.58 15.52
CA ASN A 70 26.93 11.72 16.45
C ASN A 70 26.21 11.38 17.76
N GLY A 71 26.95 11.50 18.85
CA GLY A 71 26.60 11.14 20.20
C GLY A 71 25.49 11.99 20.82
N SER A 72 24.25 11.55 20.62
CA SER A 72 23.14 11.97 21.49
C SER A 72 22.38 10.78 22.08
N SER A 73 22.71 9.56 21.68
CA SER A 73 22.06 8.31 22.13
C SER A 73 22.81 7.55 23.23
N LEU A 74 23.95 8.04 23.67
CA LEU A 74 24.82 7.29 24.60
C LEU A 74 24.37 7.31 26.06
N ILE A 75 23.31 8.01 26.44
CA ILE A 75 22.83 8.07 27.83
C ILE A 75 21.63 7.15 28.08
N SER A 76 20.94 6.67 27.05
CA SER A 76 19.81 5.71 27.18
C SER A 76 20.26 4.24 27.24
N ASP A 77 21.48 3.91 26.88
CA ASP A 77 22.00 2.54 26.78
C ASP A 77 22.65 1.97 28.06
N LEU A 78 22.44 2.61 29.18
CA LEU A 78 22.66 1.97 30.49
C LEU A 78 21.50 1.02 30.88
N LYS A 79 20.52 0.81 29.99
CA LYS A 79 19.52 -0.24 30.16
C LYS A 79 20.24 -1.59 30.13
N GLN A 80 19.99 -2.38 31.15
CA GLN A 80 20.44 -3.76 31.30
C GLN A 80 20.22 -4.51 29.96
N ARG A 81 21.30 -5.05 29.38
CA ARG A 81 21.24 -5.80 28.12
C ARG A 81 20.73 -7.20 28.38
N GLN A 82 19.75 -7.63 27.65
CA GLN A 82 19.32 -9.04 27.62
C GLN A 82 20.41 -9.92 26.97
N TYR A 83 20.46 -11.19 27.37
CA TYR A 83 21.24 -12.19 26.65
C TYR A 83 20.73 -12.33 25.21
N ARG A 84 21.60 -12.65 24.25
CA ARG A 84 21.23 -12.75 22.83
C ARG A 84 20.61 -14.08 22.48
N ASP A 85 21.24 -15.18 22.88
CA ASP A 85 20.87 -16.53 22.46
C ASP A 85 20.46 -17.42 23.63
N THR A 86 21.30 -17.49 24.64
CA THR A 86 21.08 -18.30 25.83
C THR A 86 21.32 -17.47 27.09
N CYS A 87 20.40 -17.56 28.02
CA CYS A 87 20.52 -16.86 29.29
C CYS A 87 21.65 -17.49 30.14
N GLY A 88 22.67 -16.71 30.41
CA GLY A 88 23.80 -17.17 31.28
C GLY A 88 23.42 -17.41 32.73
N LYS A 89 22.25 -16.98 33.21
CA LYS A 89 21.74 -17.19 34.56
C LYS A 89 20.96 -18.51 34.70
N CYS A 90 20.04 -18.79 33.81
CA CYS A 90 19.10 -19.91 33.93
C CYS A 90 19.15 -20.91 32.79
N GLY A 91 19.97 -20.67 31.76
CA GLY A 91 20.08 -21.55 30.59
C GLY A 91 18.90 -21.49 29.61
N ALA A 92 17.92 -20.60 29.82
CA ALA A 92 16.83 -20.41 28.86
C ALA A 92 17.35 -20.01 27.48
N THR A 93 16.74 -20.53 26.42
CA THR A 93 17.08 -20.18 25.04
C THR A 93 16.15 -19.05 24.54
N ARG A 94 16.73 -18.02 23.95
CA ARG A 94 15.94 -16.95 23.30
C ARG A 94 15.42 -17.45 21.96
N VAL A 95 14.11 -17.47 21.82
CA VAL A 95 13.40 -17.85 20.59
C VAL A 95 12.78 -16.58 20.03
N ASP A 96 13.23 -16.17 18.85
CA ASP A 96 12.66 -15.03 18.13
C ASP A 96 12.01 -15.53 16.86
N ARG A 97 10.71 -15.28 16.76
CA ARG A 97 9.90 -15.66 15.58
C ARG A 97 9.71 -14.48 14.62
N GLN A 98 10.31 -13.34 14.92
CA GLN A 98 10.24 -12.17 14.07
C GLN A 98 10.88 -12.45 12.71
N ILE A 99 10.15 -12.13 11.65
CA ILE A 99 10.67 -12.09 10.27
C ILE A 99 11.48 -10.80 10.11
N GLY A 100 12.57 -10.87 9.34
CA GLY A 100 13.49 -9.76 9.09
C GLY A 100 14.80 -9.85 9.86
N LEU A 101 14.97 -10.87 10.73
CA LEU A 101 16.21 -11.14 11.49
C LEU A 101 16.95 -12.39 11.01
N GLU A 102 16.56 -12.94 9.88
CA GLU A 102 17.22 -14.12 9.29
C GLU A 102 18.70 -13.82 8.99
N PRO A 103 19.57 -14.84 9.09
CA PRO A 103 21.03 -14.65 8.98
C PRO A 103 21.46 -14.21 7.55
N THR A 104 20.64 -14.44 6.55
CA THR A 104 20.94 -14.10 5.15
C THR A 104 19.70 -13.54 4.42
N PRO A 105 19.91 -12.69 3.40
CA PRO A 105 18.82 -12.25 2.53
C PRO A 105 18.02 -13.39 1.92
N ASP A 106 18.68 -14.48 1.53
CA ASP A 106 18.03 -15.61 0.88
C ASP A 106 17.12 -16.38 1.87
N ALA A 107 17.54 -16.53 3.14
CA ALA A 107 16.71 -17.10 4.19
C ALA A 107 15.46 -16.23 4.45
N TYR A 108 15.61 -14.91 4.50
CA TYR A 108 14.49 -14.00 4.61
C TYR A 108 13.52 -14.12 3.42
N LEU A 109 14.03 -14.17 2.19
CA LEU A 109 13.21 -14.34 1.00
C LEU A 109 12.43 -15.66 1.02
N ALA A 110 13.06 -16.75 1.49
CA ALA A 110 12.40 -18.04 1.63
C ALA A 110 11.23 -17.96 2.64
N GLU A 111 11.43 -17.29 3.79
CA GLU A 111 10.34 -17.09 4.77
C GLU A 111 9.22 -16.21 4.19
N MET A 112 9.55 -15.14 3.49
CA MET A 112 8.56 -14.30 2.83
C MET A 112 7.74 -15.08 1.80
N VAL A 113 8.37 -15.90 0.98
CA VAL A 113 7.66 -16.78 0.03
C VAL A 113 6.69 -17.73 0.77
N ARG A 114 7.08 -18.30 1.92
CA ARG A 114 6.19 -19.15 2.74
C ARG A 114 4.96 -18.37 3.21
N VAL A 115 5.14 -17.17 3.75
CA VAL A 115 4.02 -16.32 4.17
C VAL A 115 3.12 -16.00 2.97
N PHE A 116 3.70 -15.62 1.84
CA PHE A 116 2.92 -15.24 0.66
C PHE A 116 2.20 -16.43 0.01
N ARG A 117 2.63 -17.67 0.22
CA ARG A 117 1.86 -18.88 -0.16
C ARG A 117 0.56 -18.98 0.64
N GLU A 118 0.60 -18.73 1.95
CA GLU A 118 -0.61 -18.67 2.77
C GLU A 118 -1.48 -17.46 2.41
N VAL A 119 -0.89 -16.30 2.16
CA VAL A 119 -1.61 -15.15 1.61
C VAL A 119 -2.32 -15.51 0.30
N LYS A 120 -1.65 -16.25 -0.60
CA LYS A 120 -2.25 -16.72 -1.86
C LYS A 120 -3.42 -17.67 -1.64
N ARG A 121 -3.35 -18.54 -0.61
CA ARG A 121 -4.43 -19.45 -0.26
C ARG A 121 -5.68 -18.73 0.22
N VAL A 122 -5.52 -17.74 1.12
CA VAL A 122 -6.65 -16.99 1.68
C VAL A 122 -7.20 -15.92 0.72
N LEU A 123 -6.40 -15.46 -0.23
CA LEU A 123 -6.80 -14.48 -1.22
C LEU A 123 -7.86 -15.03 -2.17
N HIS A 124 -8.93 -14.28 -2.41
CA HIS A 124 -9.94 -14.62 -3.41
C HIS A 124 -9.30 -14.80 -4.81
N PRO A 125 -9.81 -15.68 -5.70
CA PRO A 125 -9.24 -15.87 -7.04
C PRO A 125 -9.05 -14.61 -7.86
N THR A 126 -9.90 -13.60 -7.66
CA THR A 126 -9.79 -12.28 -8.30
C THR A 126 -9.14 -11.23 -7.39
N GLY A 127 -8.68 -11.59 -6.22
CA GLY A 127 -8.08 -10.66 -5.27
C GLY A 127 -6.70 -10.15 -5.69
N SER A 128 -6.26 -9.07 -5.08
CA SER A 128 -4.98 -8.42 -5.34
C SER A 128 -4.20 -8.16 -4.06
N VAL A 129 -2.88 -8.03 -4.19
CA VAL A 129 -1.96 -7.70 -3.10
C VAL A 129 -1.19 -6.45 -3.48
N PHE A 130 -1.12 -5.49 -2.55
CA PHE A 130 -0.23 -4.34 -2.59
C PHE A 130 0.80 -4.50 -1.48
N CYS A 131 2.03 -4.85 -1.86
CA CYS A 131 3.13 -5.08 -0.93
C CYS A 131 4.11 -3.91 -1.00
N ASN A 132 4.13 -3.08 0.06
CA ASN A 132 5.09 -1.98 0.18
C ASN A 132 6.39 -2.50 0.76
N MET A 133 7.51 -2.15 0.13
CA MET A 133 8.83 -2.57 0.57
C MET A 133 9.90 -1.52 0.27
N GLY A 134 10.69 -1.18 1.30
CA GLY A 134 11.91 -0.40 1.17
C GLY A 134 13.13 -1.32 1.01
N ASP A 135 14.25 -0.72 0.58
CA ASP A 135 15.50 -1.44 0.41
C ASP A 135 16.40 -1.32 1.64
N SER A 136 17.41 -2.18 1.70
CA SER A 136 18.39 -2.26 2.79
C SER A 136 19.81 -2.22 2.22
N TYR A 137 20.76 -1.84 3.07
CA TYR A 137 22.18 -1.82 2.77
C TYR A 137 22.93 -2.78 3.67
N LEU A 138 23.93 -3.46 3.12
CA LEU A 138 24.92 -4.23 3.88
C LEU A 138 26.30 -3.82 3.38
N ASP A 139 27.19 -3.41 4.30
CA ASP A 139 28.54 -2.96 3.98
C ASP A 139 28.57 -1.93 2.83
N LYS A 140 27.66 -0.94 2.89
CA LYS A 140 27.43 0.11 1.88
C LYS A 140 26.87 -0.38 0.53
N GLN A 141 26.65 -1.67 0.35
CA GLN A 141 26.07 -2.21 -0.86
C GLN A 141 24.53 -2.24 -0.75
N LEU A 142 23.85 -1.67 -1.74
CA LEU A 142 22.41 -1.77 -1.88
C LEU A 142 22.03 -3.22 -2.22
N LEU A 143 21.11 -3.80 -1.44
CA LEU A 143 20.81 -5.22 -1.58
C LEU A 143 19.73 -5.53 -2.61
N MET A 144 18.99 -4.53 -3.08
CA MET A 144 17.87 -4.69 -4.02
C MET A 144 16.80 -5.65 -3.47
N MET A 145 16.53 -5.59 -2.16
CA MET A 145 15.60 -6.49 -1.50
C MET A 145 14.18 -6.45 -2.08
N PRO A 146 13.61 -5.27 -2.43
CA PRO A 146 12.31 -5.21 -3.09
C PRO A 146 12.28 -6.00 -4.39
N ALA A 147 13.28 -5.82 -5.26
CA ALA A 147 13.37 -6.52 -6.54
C ALA A 147 13.55 -8.03 -6.35
N ARG A 148 14.39 -8.46 -5.41
CA ARG A 148 14.59 -9.88 -5.09
C ARG A 148 13.30 -10.54 -4.61
N LEU A 149 12.54 -9.85 -3.73
CA LEU A 149 11.25 -10.37 -3.26
C LEU A 149 10.26 -10.48 -4.42
N ALA A 150 10.14 -9.45 -5.26
CA ALA A 150 9.24 -9.47 -6.41
C ALA A 150 9.55 -10.64 -7.37
N LEU A 151 10.82 -10.88 -7.67
CA LEU A 151 11.27 -11.99 -8.52
C LEU A 151 11.05 -13.36 -7.86
N ALA A 152 11.29 -13.48 -6.54
CA ALA A 152 11.03 -14.72 -5.81
C ALA A 152 9.53 -15.06 -5.80
N LEU A 153 8.66 -14.09 -5.58
CA LEU A 153 7.21 -14.28 -5.63
C LEU A 153 6.75 -14.60 -7.06
N GLN A 154 7.32 -13.97 -8.09
CA GLN A 154 7.02 -14.29 -9.48
C GLN A 154 7.43 -15.73 -9.82
N ALA A 155 8.60 -16.17 -9.36
CA ALA A 155 9.06 -17.57 -9.51
C ALA A 155 8.15 -18.55 -8.77
N ASP A 156 7.54 -18.15 -7.63
CA ASP A 156 6.52 -18.93 -6.89
C ASP A 156 5.12 -18.88 -7.53
N GLY A 157 5.01 -18.31 -8.74
CA GLY A 157 3.79 -18.31 -9.53
C GLY A 157 2.80 -17.18 -9.21
N TRP A 158 3.24 -16.09 -8.58
CA TRP A 158 2.46 -14.86 -8.50
C TRP A 158 2.50 -14.10 -9.83
N TRP A 159 1.42 -13.44 -10.16
CA TRP A 159 1.38 -12.48 -11.27
C TRP A 159 1.79 -11.12 -10.76
N LEU A 160 3.02 -10.70 -11.07
CA LEU A 160 3.50 -9.33 -10.81
C LEU A 160 2.91 -8.41 -11.88
N ARG A 161 2.00 -7.53 -11.48
CA ARG A 161 1.24 -6.67 -12.40
C ARG A 161 1.84 -5.28 -12.56
N SER A 162 2.43 -4.77 -11.49
CA SER A 162 3.06 -3.46 -11.53
C SER A 162 4.10 -3.35 -10.41
N ASP A 163 5.16 -2.64 -10.71
CA ASP A 163 6.04 -2.01 -9.75
C ASP A 163 5.63 -0.54 -9.66
N ILE A 164 5.10 -0.16 -8.51
CA ILE A 164 4.63 1.18 -8.21
C ILE A 164 5.68 1.85 -7.34
N ILE A 165 6.12 3.03 -7.71
CA ILE A 165 7.06 3.83 -6.93
C ILE A 165 6.27 4.76 -6.01
N TRP A 166 6.37 4.52 -4.70
CA TRP A 166 5.94 5.51 -3.73
C TRP A 166 7.04 6.55 -3.52
N HIS A 167 6.92 7.68 -4.20
CA HIS A 167 7.80 8.83 -4.03
C HIS A 167 7.41 9.62 -2.78
N LYS A 168 8.38 9.84 -1.89
CA LYS A 168 8.26 10.60 -0.64
C LYS A 168 8.79 12.01 -0.85
N PRO A 169 7.95 13.05 -0.94
CA PRO A 169 8.42 14.43 -1.13
C PRO A 169 9.17 14.97 0.11
N ASN A 170 8.96 14.33 1.27
CA ASN A 170 9.57 14.65 2.56
C ASN A 170 10.26 13.40 3.14
N PRO A 171 11.30 12.83 2.48
CA PRO A 171 12.01 11.68 3.01
C PRO A 171 12.75 12.05 4.30
N MET A 172 13.00 11.05 5.16
CA MET A 172 13.85 11.28 6.32
C MET A 172 15.26 11.67 5.85
N PRO A 173 15.87 12.72 6.40
CA PRO A 173 17.23 13.10 6.06
C PRO A 173 18.22 11.97 6.39
N GLU A 174 19.14 11.72 5.48
CA GLU A 174 20.25 10.78 5.69
C GLU A 174 21.57 11.56 5.77
N SER A 175 22.44 11.17 6.69
CA SER A 175 23.77 11.78 6.83
C SER A 175 24.80 11.26 5.82
N VAL A 176 24.38 10.40 4.91
CA VAL A 176 25.23 9.77 3.90
C VAL A 176 25.58 10.79 2.81
N THR A 177 26.88 10.87 2.46
CA THR A 177 27.40 11.84 1.48
C THR A 177 27.95 11.20 0.21
N ASP A 178 28.04 9.88 0.15
CA ASP A 178 28.61 9.11 -0.97
C ASP A 178 27.55 8.47 -1.88
N ARG A 179 26.27 8.78 -1.66
CA ARG A 179 25.12 8.40 -2.51
C ARG A 179 23.94 9.35 -2.34
N PRO A 180 22.99 9.38 -3.28
CA PRO A 180 21.74 10.11 -3.09
C PRO A 180 20.92 9.58 -1.90
N THR A 181 20.19 10.49 -1.24
CA THR A 181 19.19 10.13 -0.22
C THR A 181 18.06 9.32 -0.85
N SER A 182 17.66 8.23 -0.19
CA SER A 182 16.55 7.41 -0.64
C SER A 182 15.21 8.13 -0.41
N ALA A 183 14.51 8.46 -1.48
CA ALA A 183 13.25 9.20 -1.44
C ALA A 183 12.05 8.40 -1.97
N HIS A 184 12.18 7.08 -2.07
CA HIS A 184 11.08 6.23 -2.54
C HIS A 184 11.10 4.84 -1.90
N GLU A 185 9.96 4.18 -1.97
CA GLU A 185 9.80 2.75 -1.73
C GLU A 185 9.02 2.12 -2.89
N HIS A 186 8.99 0.80 -2.95
CA HIS A 186 8.29 0.03 -3.97
C HIS A 186 6.97 -0.51 -3.43
N VAL A 187 5.90 -0.40 -4.20
CA VAL A 187 4.62 -1.05 -3.91
C VAL A 187 4.32 -2.02 -5.05
N PHE A 188 4.50 -3.30 -4.79
CA PHE A 188 4.24 -4.32 -5.79
C PHE A 188 2.77 -4.69 -5.84
N LEU A 189 2.15 -4.54 -7.02
CA LEU A 189 0.83 -5.08 -7.28
C LEU A 189 0.96 -6.51 -7.78
N LEU A 190 0.48 -7.45 -6.96
CA LEU A 190 0.51 -8.88 -7.24
C LEU A 190 -0.93 -9.42 -7.33
N ALA A 191 -1.12 -10.47 -8.11
CA ALA A 191 -2.39 -11.18 -8.24
C ALA A 191 -2.17 -12.69 -8.37
N ARG A 192 -3.22 -13.49 -8.13
CA ARG A 192 -3.15 -14.95 -8.30
C ARG A 192 -3.09 -15.39 -9.77
N SER A 193 -3.66 -14.57 -10.65
CA SER A 193 -3.76 -14.86 -12.10
C SER A 193 -3.79 -13.56 -12.92
N SER A 194 -3.84 -13.71 -14.24
CA SER A 194 -4.00 -12.57 -15.15
C SER A 194 -5.35 -11.85 -15.01
N ARG A 195 -6.36 -12.52 -14.45
CA ARG A 195 -7.71 -11.97 -14.20
C ARG A 195 -7.85 -11.67 -12.72
N TYR A 196 -7.90 -10.39 -12.37
CA TYR A 196 -8.05 -9.91 -11.01
C TYR A 196 -8.90 -8.65 -10.99
N TYR A 197 -9.43 -8.31 -9.83
CA TYR A 197 -10.21 -7.09 -9.63
C TYR A 197 -9.27 -5.89 -9.49
N TYR A 198 -9.55 -4.85 -10.26
CA TYR A 198 -8.89 -3.55 -10.16
C TYR A 198 -9.87 -2.45 -10.58
N ASP A 199 -10.31 -1.60 -9.63
CA ASP A 199 -11.20 -0.47 -9.90
C ASP A 199 -10.37 0.74 -10.34
N ALA A 200 -10.13 0.83 -11.65
CA ALA A 200 -9.35 1.91 -12.22
C ALA A 200 -10.02 3.29 -12.06
N ASP A 201 -11.36 3.32 -12.01
CA ASP A 201 -12.11 4.58 -11.91
C ASP A 201 -12.10 5.11 -10.47
N ALA A 202 -12.00 4.25 -9.45
CA ALA A 202 -11.88 4.65 -8.04
C ALA A 202 -10.55 5.36 -7.71
N VAL A 203 -9.52 5.18 -8.55
CA VAL A 203 -8.16 5.72 -8.33
C VAL A 203 -7.66 6.61 -9.47
N ARG A 204 -8.56 7.14 -10.28
CA ARG A 204 -8.18 8.06 -11.37
C ARG A 204 -7.49 9.30 -10.81
N GLU A 205 -6.47 9.76 -11.52
CA GLU A 205 -5.85 11.05 -11.22
C GLU A 205 -6.66 12.18 -11.84
N ASP A 206 -6.81 13.28 -11.10
CA ASP A 206 -7.47 14.48 -11.60
C ASP A 206 -6.78 15.04 -12.84
N ALA A 207 -7.55 15.67 -13.70
CA ALA A 207 -7.00 16.40 -14.83
C ALA A 207 -6.21 17.61 -14.31
N GLN A 208 -4.97 17.77 -14.77
CA GLN A 208 -4.18 18.95 -14.39
C GLN A 208 -4.84 20.24 -14.89
N LEU A 209 -4.85 21.27 -14.05
CA LEU A 209 -5.40 22.61 -14.41
C LEU A 209 -4.82 23.12 -15.73
N SER A 210 -3.52 22.94 -15.97
CA SER A 210 -2.86 23.29 -17.23
C SER A 210 -3.43 22.58 -18.46
N THR A 211 -3.97 21.36 -18.29
CA THR A 211 -4.65 20.65 -19.39
C THR A 211 -6.04 21.23 -19.60
N ILE A 212 -6.75 21.53 -18.53
CA ILE A 212 -8.08 22.15 -18.56
C ILE A 212 -7.98 23.56 -19.16
N GLU A 213 -7.02 24.36 -18.71
CA GLU A 213 -6.74 25.71 -19.20
C GLU A 213 -6.33 25.74 -20.66
N ARG A 214 -5.43 24.83 -21.08
CA ARG A 214 -5.01 24.68 -22.47
C ARG A 214 -6.18 24.30 -23.39
N ASP A 215 -7.05 23.44 -22.92
CA ASP A 215 -8.22 23.02 -23.69
C ASP A 215 -9.27 24.14 -23.72
N ASN A 216 -9.38 24.95 -22.66
CA ASN A 216 -10.21 26.14 -22.63
C ASN A 216 -9.60 27.30 -23.48
N TYR A 217 -8.27 27.50 -23.43
CA TYR A 217 -7.58 28.53 -24.22
C TYR A 217 -7.73 28.24 -25.72
N ARG A 218 -7.64 27.01 -26.16
CA ARG A 218 -7.87 26.62 -27.56
C ARG A 218 -9.32 26.87 -28.00
N ARG A 219 -10.28 26.89 -27.09
CA ARG A 219 -11.69 27.21 -27.38
C ARG A 219 -11.94 28.70 -27.45
N THR A 220 -11.24 29.52 -26.69
CA THR A 220 -11.51 30.97 -26.56
C THR A 220 -10.50 31.85 -27.31
N GLY A 221 -9.25 31.39 -27.50
CA GLY A 221 -8.15 32.19 -28.03
C GLY A 221 -8.26 32.54 -29.53
N TYR A 222 -8.89 31.70 -30.33
CA TYR A 222 -9.03 31.92 -31.77
C TYR A 222 -10.18 32.90 -32.14
N ALA A 223 -11.07 33.19 -31.21
CA ALA A 223 -12.19 34.08 -31.46
C ALA A 223 -11.83 35.56 -31.31
N LYS A 224 -10.71 35.90 -30.67
CA LYS A 224 -10.35 37.32 -30.33
C LYS A 224 -9.45 38.00 -31.35
N GLU A 225 -8.66 37.27 -32.14
CA GLU A 225 -7.70 37.88 -33.07
C GLU A 225 -8.15 37.94 -34.53
N ALA A 226 -9.20 37.25 -34.89
CA ALA A 226 -9.78 37.34 -36.23
C ALA A 226 -10.92 38.37 -36.23
N GLY A 227 -10.60 39.62 -36.37
CA GLY A 227 -11.56 40.69 -36.67
C GLY A 227 -12.25 40.52 -38.05
N GLY A 228 -12.90 39.38 -38.25
CA GLY A 228 -13.59 38.97 -39.48
C GLY A 228 -14.99 38.49 -39.19
N VAL A 229 -15.96 39.13 -39.81
CA VAL A 229 -17.37 38.78 -39.86
C VAL A 229 -17.54 37.29 -40.18
N GLY A 230 -17.97 36.46 -39.20
CA GLY A 230 -18.23 35.05 -39.40
C GLY A 230 -17.83 34.10 -38.29
N ALA A 231 -17.50 34.59 -37.08
CA ALA A 231 -17.29 33.69 -35.94
C ALA A 231 -18.61 33.11 -35.49
N VAL A 232 -18.88 31.88 -35.92
CA VAL A 232 -20.03 31.09 -35.44
C VAL A 232 -19.77 30.78 -33.98
N ASN A 233 -20.53 31.44 -33.08
CA ASN A 233 -20.54 31.19 -31.66
C ASN A 233 -21.05 29.79 -31.39
N TYR A 234 -20.13 28.82 -31.21
CA TYR A 234 -20.44 27.47 -30.71
C TYR A 234 -20.46 27.39 -29.20
N LEU A 235 -20.51 28.50 -28.51
CA LEU A 235 -20.78 28.54 -27.09
C LEU A 235 -22.28 28.72 -26.92
N ASN A 236 -23.01 27.64 -26.61
CA ASN A 236 -24.32 27.78 -26.03
C ASN A 236 -24.13 28.29 -24.57
N PRO A 237 -24.38 29.57 -24.27
CA PRO A 237 -24.17 30.10 -22.92
C PRO A 237 -25.14 29.51 -21.89
N ASN A 238 -26.13 28.74 -22.31
CA ASN A 238 -27.15 28.12 -21.44
C ASN A 238 -26.87 26.68 -21.08
N SER A 239 -25.81 26.04 -21.61
CA SER A 239 -25.37 24.74 -21.10
C SER A 239 -24.29 24.98 -20.04
N GLY A 240 -24.68 25.32 -18.81
CA GLY A 240 -23.83 25.45 -17.66
C GLY A 240 -23.14 24.14 -17.22
N GLU A 241 -23.02 23.18 -18.10
CA GLU A 241 -22.27 21.94 -17.89
C GLU A 241 -20.82 22.17 -18.27
N PHE A 242 -20.00 22.52 -17.26
CA PHE A 242 -18.59 22.21 -17.25
C PHE A 242 -18.48 20.67 -17.33
N ARG A 243 -18.33 20.11 -18.50
CA ARG A 243 -17.99 18.70 -18.63
C ARG A 243 -16.55 18.55 -18.17
N SER A 244 -16.38 18.18 -16.90
CA SER A 244 -15.09 17.79 -16.37
C SER A 244 -14.63 16.55 -17.15
N CYS A 245 -13.44 16.62 -17.74
CA CYS A 245 -12.79 15.38 -18.19
C CYS A 245 -12.64 14.49 -16.94
N SER A 246 -13.02 13.22 -17.05
CA SER A 246 -12.98 12.25 -15.94
C SER A 246 -11.56 11.90 -15.47
N GLY A 247 -10.60 12.84 -15.58
CA GLY A 247 -9.22 12.61 -15.20
C GLY A 247 -8.49 11.61 -16.12
N ARG A 248 -7.38 11.07 -15.66
CA ARG A 248 -6.57 10.08 -16.38
C ARG A 248 -6.38 8.82 -15.53
N ASN A 249 -5.99 7.72 -16.16
CA ASN A 249 -5.62 6.51 -15.44
C ASN A 249 -4.47 6.79 -14.46
N CYS A 250 -4.55 6.19 -13.28
CA CYS A 250 -3.51 6.28 -12.26
C CYS A 250 -2.17 5.78 -12.83
N ARG A 251 -1.14 6.59 -12.64
CA ARG A 251 0.23 6.22 -13.03
C ARG A 251 0.89 5.41 -11.92
N ASN A 252 2.00 4.76 -12.23
CA ASN A 252 2.75 3.93 -11.28
C ASN A 252 3.82 4.70 -10.47
N VAL A 253 3.80 6.04 -10.48
CA VAL A 253 4.62 6.85 -9.57
C VAL A 253 3.67 7.68 -8.72
N TRP A 254 3.61 7.37 -7.41
CA TRP A 254 2.71 7.99 -6.46
C TRP A 254 3.48 8.93 -5.54
N THR A 255 3.26 10.21 -5.66
CA THR A 255 3.83 11.21 -4.75
C THR A 255 2.89 11.36 -3.56
N ILE A 256 3.27 10.75 -2.43
CA ILE A 256 2.49 10.76 -1.19
C ILE A 256 3.43 11.10 -0.05
N ALA A 257 3.10 12.15 0.71
CA ALA A 257 3.88 12.54 1.87
C ALA A 257 3.83 11.46 2.96
N THR A 258 4.94 11.30 3.69
CA THR A 258 4.95 10.48 4.90
C THR A 258 4.06 11.12 5.96
N ALA A 259 3.35 10.31 6.72
CA ALA A 259 2.54 10.74 7.85
C ALA A 259 3.09 10.07 9.12
N PRO A 260 3.80 10.80 9.98
CA PRO A 260 4.28 10.23 11.22
C PRO A 260 3.11 9.93 12.15
N TYR A 261 3.22 8.83 12.89
CA TYR A 261 2.32 8.52 13.98
C TYR A 261 3.12 8.56 15.28
N SER A 262 2.78 9.49 16.16
CA SER A 262 3.60 9.85 17.35
C SER A 262 3.76 8.71 18.35
N GLU A 263 2.81 7.81 18.42
CA GLU A 263 2.82 6.68 19.35
C GLU A 263 3.59 5.47 18.79
N ALA A 264 3.77 5.40 17.47
CA ALA A 264 4.57 4.35 16.87
C ALA A 264 6.05 4.77 16.86
N HIS A 265 6.90 3.99 17.52
CA HIS A 265 8.36 4.20 17.52
C HIS A 265 8.99 3.94 16.14
N PHE A 266 8.21 3.42 15.18
CA PHE A 266 8.67 3.04 13.84
C PHE A 266 7.83 3.67 12.75
N ALA A 267 8.45 3.86 11.56
CA ALA A 267 7.78 4.45 10.42
C ALA A 267 6.65 3.52 9.92
N THR A 268 5.46 4.07 9.87
CA THR A 268 4.29 3.43 9.25
C THR A 268 4.06 4.05 7.87
N PHE A 269 3.54 3.30 6.92
CA PHE A 269 3.12 3.92 5.67
C PHE A 269 1.86 4.79 5.89
N PRO A 270 1.72 5.90 5.12
CA PRO A 270 0.65 6.87 5.35
C PRO A 270 -0.72 6.31 4.96
N PRO A 271 -1.79 6.74 5.66
CA PRO A 271 -3.16 6.34 5.32
C PRO A 271 -3.54 6.56 3.84
N ALA A 272 -3.05 7.62 3.21
CA ALA A 272 -3.30 7.91 1.80
C ALA A 272 -2.75 6.83 0.84
N LEU A 273 -1.66 6.13 1.22
CA LEU A 273 -1.13 5.00 0.47
C LEU A 273 -2.07 3.80 0.56
N ALA A 274 -2.47 3.45 1.80
CA ALA A 274 -3.42 2.36 2.04
C ALA A 274 -4.76 2.63 1.34
N GLU A 275 -5.27 3.85 1.42
CA GLU A 275 -6.53 4.25 0.80
C GLU A 275 -6.52 3.99 -0.72
N ARG A 276 -5.46 4.42 -1.41
CA ARG A 276 -5.33 4.20 -2.84
C ARG A 276 -5.29 2.71 -3.19
N CYS A 277 -4.56 1.90 -2.41
CA CYS A 277 -4.48 0.45 -2.60
C CYS A 277 -5.84 -0.22 -2.37
N ILE A 278 -6.53 0.10 -1.28
CA ILE A 278 -7.83 -0.48 -0.93
C ILE A 278 -8.90 -0.11 -1.94
N ARG A 279 -8.97 1.17 -2.37
CA ARG A 279 -9.90 1.63 -3.41
C ARG A 279 -9.67 0.91 -4.74
N ALA A 280 -8.43 0.69 -5.13
CA ALA A 280 -8.09 -0.05 -6.34
C ALA A 280 -8.42 -1.54 -6.25
N GLY A 281 -8.19 -2.16 -5.09
CA GLY A 281 -8.26 -3.61 -4.90
C GLY A 281 -9.60 -4.13 -4.39
N THR A 282 -10.56 -3.26 -4.04
CA THR A 282 -11.88 -3.66 -3.49
C THR A 282 -13.03 -2.88 -4.12
N SER A 283 -14.15 -3.57 -4.37
CA SER A 283 -15.36 -2.89 -4.82
C SER A 283 -15.94 -1.99 -3.72
N GLU A 284 -16.29 -0.78 -4.10
CA GLU A 284 -16.99 0.17 -3.21
C GLU A 284 -18.36 -0.37 -2.79
N ARG A 285 -19.03 -1.10 -3.69
CA ARG A 285 -20.32 -1.73 -3.41
C ARG A 285 -20.20 -2.94 -2.50
N GLY A 286 -19.06 -3.64 -2.52
CA GLY A 286 -18.83 -4.88 -1.78
C GLY A 286 -18.71 -6.09 -2.70
N CYS A 287 -18.97 -7.27 -2.13
CA CYS A 287 -18.85 -8.56 -2.80
C CYS A 287 -20.06 -9.45 -2.52
N CYS A 288 -20.18 -10.53 -3.27
CA CYS A 288 -21.22 -11.53 -3.09
C CYS A 288 -21.00 -12.34 -1.80
N ALA A 289 -21.99 -12.42 -0.93
CA ALA A 289 -21.88 -13.17 0.33
C ALA A 289 -21.66 -14.68 0.12
N ALA A 290 -22.08 -15.24 -1.02
CA ALA A 290 -21.94 -16.67 -1.29
C ALA A 290 -20.58 -17.06 -1.87
N CYS A 291 -20.04 -16.30 -2.84
CA CYS A 291 -18.83 -16.68 -3.55
C CYS A 291 -17.69 -15.66 -3.45
N GLY A 292 -17.89 -14.51 -2.79
CA GLY A 292 -16.88 -13.46 -2.66
C GLY A 292 -16.61 -12.65 -3.95
N ALA A 293 -17.31 -12.89 -5.06
CA ALA A 293 -17.09 -12.14 -6.28
C ALA A 293 -17.39 -10.65 -6.06
N PRO A 294 -16.45 -9.73 -6.37
CA PRO A 294 -16.66 -8.30 -6.17
C PRO A 294 -17.72 -7.78 -7.14
N TRP A 295 -18.51 -6.77 -6.73
CA TRP A 295 -19.40 -6.07 -7.62
C TRP A 295 -18.61 -5.22 -8.60
N GLY A 296 -18.93 -5.31 -9.88
CA GLY A 296 -18.34 -4.50 -10.96
C GLY A 296 -19.00 -3.13 -11.05
N ARG A 297 -18.22 -2.10 -11.34
CA ARG A 297 -18.71 -0.75 -11.62
C ARG A 297 -19.30 -0.71 -13.03
N GLU A 298 -20.55 -0.27 -13.16
CA GLU A 298 -21.17 0.02 -14.44
C GLU A 298 -20.89 1.47 -14.80
N THR A 299 -20.25 1.69 -15.94
CA THR A 299 -19.84 3.02 -16.36
C THR A 299 -20.40 3.35 -17.73
N ASP A 300 -20.87 4.59 -17.89
CA ASP A 300 -21.09 5.18 -19.21
C ASP A 300 -19.80 5.85 -19.69
N VAL A 301 -19.41 5.51 -20.90
CA VAL A 301 -18.21 6.04 -21.53
C VAL A 301 -18.61 6.91 -22.72
N SER A 302 -18.60 8.21 -22.55
CA SER A 302 -18.84 9.17 -23.61
C SER A 302 -17.54 9.73 -24.18
N TYR A 303 -17.53 9.99 -25.48
CA TYR A 303 -16.40 10.62 -26.15
C TYR A 303 -16.89 11.93 -26.76
N THR A 304 -16.30 13.06 -26.32
CA THR A 304 -16.50 14.34 -26.95
C THR A 304 -15.33 14.66 -27.86
N ASN A 305 -15.61 15.04 -29.10
CA ASN A 305 -14.58 15.51 -30.01
C ASN A 305 -14.03 16.86 -29.47
N ALA A 306 -12.76 16.90 -29.10
CA ALA A 306 -12.09 18.14 -28.83
C ALA A 306 -11.97 18.90 -30.14
N GLY A 307 -12.89 19.86 -30.34
CA GLY A 307 -13.06 20.81 -31.40
C GLY A 307 -12.24 20.58 -32.69
N ASN A 308 -12.91 20.24 -33.74
CA ASN A 308 -12.36 20.34 -35.08
C ASN A 308 -12.20 21.83 -35.41
N GLY A 309 -11.07 22.42 -35.09
CA GLY A 309 -10.67 23.66 -35.73
C GLY A 309 -10.30 23.34 -37.18
N ASN A 310 -11.31 23.16 -38.01
CA ASN A 310 -11.10 23.02 -39.45
C ASN A 310 -10.81 24.41 -40.00
N ASN A 311 -9.60 24.90 -39.81
CA ASN A 311 -9.11 26.07 -40.49
C ASN A 311 -8.56 25.71 -41.88
N ASN A 312 -9.42 25.27 -42.75
CA ASN A 312 -9.20 25.42 -44.16
C ASN A 312 -9.42 26.86 -44.55
N MET A 313 -8.61 27.78 -44.07
CA MET A 313 -8.48 29.10 -44.69
C MET A 313 -7.62 28.96 -45.93
N LYS A 314 -8.25 28.71 -47.03
CA LYS A 314 -7.71 29.05 -48.36
C LYS A 314 -7.67 30.57 -48.41
N ARG A 315 -6.56 31.18 -48.01
CA ARG A 315 -6.25 32.56 -48.42
C ARG A 315 -5.82 32.49 -49.89
N LYS A 316 -6.72 32.84 -50.78
CA LYS A 316 -6.35 33.40 -52.08
C LYS A 316 -5.93 34.87 -51.86
N ALA A 317 -4.68 35.12 -51.87
CA ALA A 317 -4.11 36.40 -52.19
C ALA A 317 -2.65 36.19 -52.60
N GLY A 318 -2.31 36.59 -53.79
CA GLY A 318 -1.08 36.40 -54.50
C GLY A 318 0.21 36.45 -53.70
N GLY A 319 0.96 35.38 -53.80
CA GLY A 319 2.29 35.18 -53.23
C GLY A 319 2.60 33.73 -53.18
N ASP A 320 3.51 33.29 -54.06
CA ASP A 320 3.95 31.89 -54.19
C ASP A 320 4.56 31.37 -52.92
N TYR A 321 3.85 30.51 -52.23
CA TYR A 321 4.39 29.52 -51.28
C TYR A 321 3.63 28.21 -51.45
N GLU A 322 4.24 27.29 -52.17
CA GLU A 322 3.82 25.88 -52.11
C GLU A 322 4.01 25.34 -50.69
N ALA A 323 2.95 25.41 -49.90
CA ALA A 323 2.90 24.68 -48.62
C ALA A 323 2.72 23.19 -48.94
N ALA A 324 3.79 22.42 -48.75
CA ALA A 324 3.73 20.97 -48.77
C ALA A 324 2.63 20.49 -47.82
N MET A 325 1.52 20.01 -48.37
CA MET A 325 0.48 19.34 -47.63
C MET A 325 1.04 18.06 -47.01
N SER A 326 1.34 18.08 -45.70
CA SER A 326 1.56 16.84 -45.00
C SER A 326 0.20 16.10 -44.93
N SER A 327 0.10 15.05 -45.72
CA SER A 327 -1.08 14.18 -45.83
C SER A 327 -1.27 13.25 -44.62
N ARG A 328 -0.94 13.69 -43.42
CA ARG A 328 -1.31 12.96 -42.21
C ARG A 328 -2.73 13.32 -41.81
N PRO A 329 -3.67 12.33 -41.72
CA PRO A 329 -4.99 12.58 -41.19
C PRO A 329 -4.86 13.22 -39.81
N TYR A 330 -5.50 14.36 -39.59
CA TYR A 330 -5.56 15.01 -38.29
C TYR A 330 -6.37 14.10 -37.37
N GLU A 331 -5.70 13.37 -36.47
CA GLU A 331 -6.40 12.57 -35.46
C GLU A 331 -7.18 13.53 -34.55
N VAL A 332 -8.48 13.45 -34.65
CA VAL A 332 -9.41 14.15 -33.76
C VAL A 332 -9.18 13.59 -32.35
N ARG A 333 -8.58 14.36 -31.47
CA ARG A 333 -8.43 13.97 -30.07
C ARG A 333 -9.81 13.86 -29.44
N LYS A 334 -10.20 12.64 -29.08
CA LYS A 334 -11.43 12.36 -28.36
C LYS A 334 -11.17 12.48 -26.85
N LEU A 335 -11.90 13.36 -26.19
CA LEU A 335 -11.92 13.42 -24.73
C LEU A 335 -12.87 12.35 -24.22
N LYS A 336 -12.33 11.42 -23.42
CA LYS A 336 -13.09 10.36 -22.76
C LYS A 336 -13.67 10.90 -21.46
N SER A 337 -14.98 10.82 -21.29
CA SER A 337 -15.67 11.02 -20.01
C SER A 337 -16.22 9.69 -19.53
N VAL A 338 -16.05 9.39 -18.25
CA VAL A 338 -16.57 8.16 -17.63
C VAL A 338 -17.45 8.60 -16.47
N ALA A 339 -18.71 8.16 -16.49
CA ALA A 339 -19.65 8.37 -15.39
C ALA A 339 -20.05 7.00 -14.82
N THR A 340 -20.04 6.86 -13.51
CA THR A 340 -20.58 5.67 -12.85
C THR A 340 -22.09 5.73 -12.90
N LEU A 341 -22.73 4.73 -13.51
CA LEU A 341 -24.18 4.57 -13.56
C LEU A 341 -24.72 3.72 -12.41
N GLY A 342 -23.91 2.77 -11.95
CA GLY A 342 -24.32 1.82 -10.93
C GLY A 342 -23.30 0.72 -10.70
N TRP A 343 -23.75 -0.38 -10.17
CA TRP A 343 -22.96 -1.55 -9.82
C TRP A 343 -23.71 -2.82 -10.22
N ALA A 344 -23.00 -3.75 -10.84
CA ALA A 344 -23.54 -5.07 -11.20
C ALA A 344 -22.79 -6.19 -10.49
N PRO A 345 -23.48 -7.29 -10.10
CA PRO A 345 -22.83 -8.46 -9.55
C PRO A 345 -21.93 -9.13 -10.61
N ALA A 346 -20.72 -9.50 -10.26
CA ALA A 346 -19.83 -10.24 -11.15
C ALA A 346 -20.07 -11.76 -11.12
N CYS A 347 -21.16 -12.21 -10.52
CA CYS A 347 -21.54 -13.63 -10.42
C CYS A 347 -23.07 -13.80 -10.55
N ALA A 348 -23.51 -15.05 -10.77
CA ALA A 348 -24.92 -15.42 -10.88
C ALA A 348 -25.53 -15.99 -9.58
N CYS A 349 -24.89 -15.80 -8.41
CA CYS A 349 -25.33 -16.42 -7.16
C CYS A 349 -26.67 -15.88 -6.63
N GLY A 350 -27.03 -14.62 -6.94
CA GLY A 350 -28.22 -13.96 -6.40
C GLY A 350 -28.17 -13.71 -4.88
N ALA A 351 -27.00 -13.87 -4.23
CA ALA A 351 -26.86 -13.69 -2.80
C ALA A 351 -26.71 -12.21 -2.41
N ALA A 352 -26.90 -11.92 -1.12
CA ALA A 352 -26.75 -10.58 -0.57
C ALA A 352 -25.33 -10.03 -0.80
N THR A 353 -25.23 -8.70 -0.78
CA THR A 353 -23.94 -7.99 -0.84
C THR A 353 -23.40 -7.80 0.56
N VAL A 354 -22.11 -8.08 0.74
CA VAL A 354 -21.37 -7.86 2.00
C VAL A 354 -20.12 -7.02 1.72
N PRO A 355 -19.53 -6.37 2.74
CA PRO A 355 -18.27 -5.65 2.56
C PRO A 355 -17.16 -6.57 2.03
N CYS A 356 -16.27 -6.02 1.19
CA CYS A 356 -15.03 -6.72 0.85
C CYS A 356 -14.09 -6.79 2.06
N THR A 357 -13.34 -7.89 2.20
CA THR A 357 -12.37 -8.09 3.29
C THR A 357 -10.97 -7.67 2.85
N VAL A 358 -10.32 -6.81 3.64
CA VAL A 358 -8.92 -6.40 3.49
C VAL A 358 -8.08 -7.12 4.55
N LEU A 359 -6.89 -7.59 4.18
CA LEU A 359 -5.95 -8.26 5.10
C LEU A 359 -4.63 -7.50 5.14
N ASP A 360 -4.08 -7.36 6.34
CA ASP A 360 -2.67 -7.00 6.56
C ASP A 360 -2.02 -8.03 7.48
N PRO A 361 -1.16 -8.94 6.95
CA PRO A 361 -0.47 -9.94 7.76
C PRO A 361 0.65 -9.38 8.65
N PHE A 362 0.96 -8.08 8.55
CA PHE A 362 1.96 -7.36 9.33
C PHE A 362 1.40 -6.00 9.77
N ALA A 363 0.34 -6.05 10.55
CA ALA A 363 -0.54 -4.92 10.82
C ALA A 363 0.14 -3.69 11.47
N GLY A 364 1.19 -3.92 12.26
CA GLY A 364 1.90 -2.85 12.96
C GLY A 364 0.95 -1.95 13.74
N ALA A 365 1.02 -0.64 13.48
CA ALA A 365 0.15 0.35 14.10
C ALA A 365 -1.27 0.43 13.50
N GLY A 366 -1.70 -0.55 12.71
CA GLY A 366 -3.07 -0.69 12.24
C GLY A 366 -3.51 0.24 11.10
N THR A 367 -2.61 0.81 10.33
CA THR A 367 -2.98 1.77 9.27
C THR A 367 -3.93 1.18 8.23
N THR A 368 -3.69 -0.06 7.80
CA THR A 368 -4.56 -0.75 6.82
C THR A 368 -5.98 -0.93 7.37
N MET A 369 -6.12 -1.36 8.63
CA MET A 369 -7.41 -1.56 9.29
C MET A 369 -8.18 -0.26 9.44
N LEU A 370 -7.51 0.79 9.94
CA LEU A 370 -8.08 2.13 10.07
C LEU A 370 -8.67 2.63 8.74
N VAL A 371 -7.91 2.48 7.67
CA VAL A 371 -8.36 2.95 6.34
C VAL A 371 -9.44 2.06 5.76
N ALA A 372 -9.38 0.76 5.97
CA ALA A 372 -10.43 -0.17 5.54
C ALA A 372 -11.76 0.16 6.21
N ASP A 373 -11.75 0.48 7.50
CA ASP A 373 -12.94 0.91 8.24
C ASP A 373 -13.54 2.20 7.68
N ARG A 374 -12.72 3.23 7.51
CA ARG A 374 -13.13 4.50 6.89
C ARG A 374 -13.77 4.31 5.50
N LEU A 375 -13.27 3.33 4.76
CA LEU A 375 -13.78 2.97 3.44
C LEU A 375 -14.93 1.95 3.49
N GLN A 376 -15.38 1.57 4.68
CA GLN A 376 -16.47 0.61 4.88
C GLN A 376 -16.16 -0.80 4.32
N ARG A 377 -14.93 -1.28 4.53
CA ARG A 377 -14.51 -2.65 4.26
C ARG A 377 -14.32 -3.40 5.58
N ASP A 378 -14.55 -4.71 5.55
CA ASP A 378 -14.10 -5.56 6.66
C ASP A 378 -12.57 -5.66 6.64
N ALA A 379 -11.95 -5.75 7.81
CA ALA A 379 -10.50 -5.81 7.91
C ALA A 379 -10.03 -6.91 8.85
N ILE A 380 -8.94 -7.57 8.47
CA ILE A 380 -8.20 -8.52 9.30
C ILE A 380 -6.77 -8.02 9.37
N GLY A 381 -6.27 -7.77 10.59
CA GLY A 381 -4.88 -7.48 10.86
C GLY A 381 -4.25 -8.61 11.67
N ILE A 382 -3.00 -8.94 11.39
CA ILE A 382 -2.22 -9.89 12.17
C ILE A 382 -0.98 -9.16 12.68
N GLU A 383 -0.71 -9.26 13.98
CA GLU A 383 0.42 -8.57 14.60
C GLU A 383 1.10 -9.46 15.64
N LEU A 384 2.42 -9.61 15.53
CA LEU A 384 3.21 -10.45 16.42
C LEU A 384 3.39 -9.80 17.81
N SER A 385 3.56 -8.48 17.84
CA SER A 385 3.79 -7.72 19.07
C SER A 385 2.49 -7.40 19.80
N PRO A 386 2.32 -7.81 21.08
CA PRO A 386 1.13 -7.46 21.87
C PRO A 386 0.96 -5.94 22.04
N ASP A 387 2.07 -5.18 22.12
CA ASP A 387 2.02 -3.73 22.30
C ASP A 387 1.52 -3.04 21.03
N TYR A 388 1.99 -3.48 19.85
CA TYR A 388 1.46 -2.97 18.57
C TYR A 388 0.03 -3.42 18.33
N THR A 389 -0.37 -4.62 18.75
CA THR A 389 -1.76 -5.08 18.70
C THR A 389 -2.66 -4.13 19.50
N ARG A 390 -2.27 -3.77 20.73
CA ARG A 390 -3.00 -2.82 21.57
C ARG A 390 -3.08 -1.44 20.91
N MET A 391 -1.95 -0.90 20.48
CA MET A 391 -1.84 0.39 19.80
C MET A 391 -2.76 0.46 18.56
N ALA A 392 -2.76 -0.57 17.74
CA ALA A 392 -3.61 -0.63 16.54
C ALA A 392 -5.10 -0.67 16.88
N MET A 393 -5.49 -1.40 17.93
CA MET A 393 -6.87 -1.44 18.42
C MET A 393 -7.32 -0.08 18.95
N ASP A 394 -6.50 0.56 19.76
CA ASP A 394 -6.81 1.88 20.33
C ASP A 394 -6.95 2.92 19.22
N ARG A 395 -6.00 2.92 18.28
CA ARG A 395 -6.05 3.81 17.11
C ARG A 395 -7.32 3.65 16.27
N CYS A 396 -7.74 2.42 15.99
CA CYS A 396 -8.98 2.17 15.26
C CYS A 396 -10.23 2.60 16.06
N ARG A 397 -10.21 2.40 17.37
CA ARG A 397 -11.30 2.83 18.27
C ARG A 397 -11.40 4.36 18.32
N ASP A 398 -10.29 5.04 18.46
CA ASP A 398 -10.25 6.51 18.58
C ASP A 398 -10.67 7.22 17.30
N ASP A 399 -10.45 6.59 16.14
CA ASP A 399 -10.86 7.13 14.84
C ASP A 399 -12.40 7.10 14.63
N ALA A 400 -13.09 6.11 15.21
CA ALA A 400 -14.54 5.96 15.07
C ALA A 400 -15.22 5.66 16.41
N PRO A 401 -15.15 6.55 17.40
CA PRO A 401 -15.58 6.27 18.78
C PRO A 401 -17.07 5.96 18.89
N LEU A 402 -17.92 6.46 17.99
CA LEU A 402 -19.37 6.24 18.01
C LEU A 402 -19.78 4.85 17.48
N PHE A 403 -18.89 4.16 16.78
CA PHE A 403 -19.12 2.83 16.18
C PHE A 403 -18.25 1.74 16.80
N ALA A 404 -17.40 2.10 17.76
CA ALA A 404 -16.59 1.13 18.47
C ALA A 404 -17.50 0.22 19.30
N SER A 405 -17.62 -1.03 18.90
CA SER A 405 -18.20 -2.05 19.78
C SER A 405 -17.31 -2.15 21.02
N PRO A 406 -17.91 -2.27 22.25
CA PRO A 406 -17.11 -2.56 23.43
C PRO A 406 -16.28 -3.84 23.15
N PRO A 407 -15.07 -3.95 23.69
CA PRO A 407 -14.30 -5.18 23.58
C PRO A 407 -15.18 -6.34 24.03
N PRO A 408 -15.15 -7.51 23.36
CA PRO A 408 -15.83 -8.67 23.86
C PRO A 408 -15.39 -8.84 25.31
N ALA A 409 -16.34 -9.04 26.22
CA ALA A 409 -16.02 -9.32 27.60
C ALA A 409 -15.01 -10.44 27.59
N GLU A 410 -13.89 -10.27 28.31
CA GLU A 410 -12.88 -11.31 28.42
C GLU A 410 -13.61 -12.59 28.86
N ASP A 411 -13.60 -13.59 27.99
CA ASP A 411 -14.20 -14.88 28.32
C ASP A 411 -13.28 -15.51 29.38
N PRO A 412 -13.78 -15.72 30.63
CA PRO A 412 -12.93 -16.19 31.71
C PRO A 412 -12.42 -17.63 31.50
N GLU A 413 -12.78 -18.28 30.39
CA GLU A 413 -12.43 -19.66 30.07
C GLU A 413 -11.49 -19.85 28.85
N GLU A 414 -10.92 -18.80 28.25
CA GLU A 414 -9.82 -19.04 27.31
C GLU A 414 -8.61 -19.60 28.07
N PRO A 415 -8.16 -20.83 27.76
CA PRO A 415 -7.00 -21.41 28.42
C PRO A 415 -5.78 -20.51 28.15
N ARG A 416 -5.22 -19.99 29.21
CA ARG A 416 -3.94 -19.25 29.10
C ARG A 416 -2.95 -20.20 28.44
N ILE A 417 -2.19 -19.69 27.47
CA ILE A 417 -1.14 -20.39 26.71
C ILE A 417 -0.18 -21.21 27.61
N ARG A 418 -0.24 -21.03 28.94
CA ARG A 418 0.50 -21.83 29.93
C ARG A 418 0.12 -23.31 29.99
N ASP A 419 -1.07 -23.69 29.51
CA ASP A 419 -1.58 -25.07 29.68
C ASP A 419 -1.41 -25.94 28.43
N LEU A 420 -0.83 -25.39 27.35
CA LEU A 420 -0.55 -26.14 26.11
C LEU A 420 0.83 -26.81 26.08
N PHE A 421 1.62 -26.72 27.15
CA PHE A 421 2.96 -27.31 27.26
C PHE A 421 3.13 -28.12 28.57
N ALA A 422 2.06 -28.65 29.14
CA ALA A 422 2.13 -29.63 30.22
C ALA A 422 2.09 -31.04 29.67
#